data_402ac3550df253cc6ba050917721283a
#
_entry.id   402ac3550df253cc6ba050917721283a
#
_cell.length_a   1.000
_cell.length_b   1.000
_cell.length_c   1.000
_cell.angle_alpha   90.00
_cell.angle_beta   90.00
_cell.angle_gamma   90.00
#
_symmetry.space_group_name_H-M   'P 1'
#
loop_
_entity.id
_entity.type
_entity.pdbx_description
1 polymer ?
#
loop_
_entity_poly.entity_id
_entity_poly.type
_entity_poly.pdbx_seq_one_letter_code
_entity_poly.pdbx_strand_id
1 'polypeptide(L)'
;MKRGIATTICLLLPVLLSGCIANNTDFSLSEGDQGHNPNVFRALDSAASITNESNDTLMSIRWTEAYQELNWAEVSVKLMIGDTVYTCSISGGDPCLISQDGDNDSIWEVGEFLTLSENDEDITGMVYGVTVEIRITYRGELVPGTSSVIVH
;
A
#
# COMPACT_ATOMS: atom_id res chain seq x y z
N MET A 1 -12.50 58.28 59.51
CA MET A 1 -13.37 58.66 58.44
C MET A 1 -12.55 59.05 57.21
N LYS A 2 -12.42 58.21 56.19
CA LYS A 2 -12.20 58.63 54.80
C LYS A 2 -12.28 57.33 53.96
N ARG A 3 -13.30 57.25 53.15
CA ARG A 3 -13.56 56.17 52.21
C ARG A 3 -12.64 56.28 51.00
N GLY A 4 -11.84 55.29 50.72
CA GLY A 4 -11.06 55.15 49.49
C GLY A 4 -11.79 54.16 48.56
N ILE A 5 -12.30 54.71 47.49
CA ILE A 5 -12.94 53.90 46.38
C ILE A 5 -11.79 53.39 45.52
N ALA A 6 -11.53 52.11 45.59
CA ALA A 6 -10.61 51.46 44.66
C ALA A 6 -11.39 51.14 43.37
N THR A 7 -11.10 51.89 42.34
CA THR A 7 -11.64 51.68 41.00
C THR A 7 -10.83 50.56 40.33
N THR A 8 -11.40 49.37 40.28
CA THR A 8 -10.80 48.26 39.55
C THR A 8 -11.06 48.49 38.07
N ILE A 9 -10.03 48.88 37.36
CA ILE A 9 -10.04 48.96 35.90
C ILE A 9 -9.85 47.53 35.38
N CYS A 10 -10.95 46.95 34.92
CA CYS A 10 -10.96 45.69 34.22
C CYS A 10 -10.46 45.92 32.79
N LEU A 11 -9.17 45.66 32.56
CA LEU A 11 -8.56 45.76 31.24
C LEU A 11 -8.96 44.55 30.44
N LEU A 12 -10.07 44.68 29.69
CA LEU A 12 -10.45 43.72 28.69
C LEU A 12 -9.46 43.77 27.53
N LEU A 13 -8.49 42.86 27.55
CA LEU A 13 -7.66 42.54 26.36
C LEU A 13 -8.54 41.82 25.37
N PRO A 14 -8.78 42.37 24.17
CA PRO A 14 -9.32 41.61 23.09
C PRO A 14 -8.23 40.63 22.65
N VAL A 15 -8.41 39.36 22.95
CA VAL A 15 -7.68 38.28 22.32
C VAL A 15 -8.10 38.28 20.85
N LEU A 16 -7.30 38.96 20.04
CA LEU A 16 -7.34 38.79 18.60
C LEU A 16 -6.88 37.37 18.30
N LEU A 17 -7.81 36.44 18.25
CA LEU A 17 -7.66 35.20 17.55
C LEU A 17 -7.46 35.56 16.08
N SER A 18 -6.24 35.91 15.73
CA SER A 18 -5.78 35.80 14.34
C SER A 18 -5.82 34.35 13.98
N GLY A 19 -7.02 33.85 13.67
CA GLY A 19 -7.11 32.62 12.91
C GLY A 19 -6.37 32.88 11.62
N CYS A 20 -5.14 32.38 11.52
CA CYS A 20 -4.57 32.08 10.23
C CYS A 20 -5.52 31.05 9.59
N ILE A 21 -6.52 31.56 8.89
CA ILE A 21 -7.11 30.81 7.81
C ILE A 21 -5.98 30.74 6.79
N ALA A 22 -5.13 29.71 6.91
CA ALA A 22 -4.34 29.28 5.81
C ALA A 22 -5.38 28.95 4.73
N ASN A 23 -5.54 29.85 3.81
CA ASN A 23 -6.22 29.54 2.54
C ASN A 23 -5.34 28.45 1.91
N ASN A 24 -5.75 27.19 2.12
CA ASN A 24 -5.18 26.02 1.45
C ASN A 24 -5.46 26.02 -0.06
N THR A 25 -5.66 27.18 -0.65
CA THR A 25 -5.82 27.33 -2.09
C THR A 25 -4.51 27.45 -2.85
N ASP A 26 -3.37 27.54 -2.14
CA ASP A 26 -2.04 27.53 -2.73
C ASP A 26 -1.19 26.32 -2.35
N PHE A 27 -1.84 25.23 -1.88
CA PHE A 27 -1.23 23.95 -2.00
C PHE A 27 -1.47 23.44 -3.44
N SER A 28 -1.01 24.22 -4.40
CA SER A 28 -0.62 23.67 -5.67
C SER A 28 0.59 22.80 -5.35
N LEU A 29 0.35 21.52 -5.05
CA LEU A 29 1.33 20.49 -5.28
C LEU A 29 1.83 20.77 -6.70
N SER A 30 3.06 21.27 -6.80
CA SER A 30 3.71 21.26 -8.10
C SER A 30 3.60 19.83 -8.59
N GLU A 31 2.98 19.64 -9.74
CA GLU A 31 2.80 18.33 -10.39
C GLU A 31 4.14 17.61 -10.64
N GLY A 32 5.22 18.04 -10.01
CA GLY A 32 6.57 17.50 -10.10
C GLY A 32 7.06 16.74 -8.88
N ASP A 33 6.31 16.70 -7.76
CA ASP A 33 6.81 16.09 -6.53
C ASP A 33 5.73 15.32 -5.75
N GLN A 34 4.78 14.75 -6.44
CA GLN A 34 4.07 13.59 -5.98
C GLN A 34 5.12 12.49 -6.00
N GLY A 35 5.53 11.98 -4.86
CA GLY A 35 6.44 10.86 -4.74
C GLY A 35 5.93 9.64 -5.50
N HIS A 36 5.92 9.77 -6.80
CA HIS A 36 5.43 8.76 -7.72
C HIS A 36 6.50 7.70 -7.82
N ASN A 37 6.20 6.52 -7.31
CA ASN A 37 7.12 5.42 -7.53
C ASN A 37 7.27 5.21 -9.04
N PRO A 38 8.46 5.35 -9.60
CA PRO A 38 8.67 5.28 -11.04
C PRO A 38 8.51 3.87 -11.58
N ASN A 39 8.54 2.85 -10.71
CA ASN A 39 8.39 1.47 -11.11
C ASN A 39 6.95 1.16 -11.49
N VAL A 40 6.77 0.32 -12.50
CA VAL A 40 5.46 -0.17 -12.94
C VAL A 40 5.50 -1.69 -13.02
N PHE A 41 4.58 -2.35 -12.35
CA PHE A 41 4.50 -3.80 -12.38
C PHE A 41 3.35 -4.31 -13.26
N ARG A 42 3.49 -5.56 -13.70
CA ARG A 42 2.43 -6.33 -14.33
C ARG A 42 2.25 -7.65 -13.62
N ALA A 43 1.03 -7.95 -13.25
CA ALA A 43 0.63 -9.25 -12.74
C ALA A 43 -0.09 -10.06 -13.83
N LEU A 44 0.13 -11.35 -13.84
CA LEU A 44 -0.44 -12.30 -14.76
C LEU A 44 -0.92 -13.53 -13.98
N ASP A 45 -2.02 -14.12 -14.42
CA ASP A 45 -2.50 -15.40 -13.91
C ASP A 45 -1.41 -16.47 -13.95
N SER A 46 -1.43 -17.37 -12.99
CA SER A 46 -0.60 -18.58 -13.01
C SER A 46 -1.04 -19.50 -14.11
N ALA A 47 -0.11 -20.31 -14.66
CA ALA A 47 -0.44 -21.39 -15.57
C ALA A 47 -1.05 -22.61 -14.85
N ALA A 48 -0.90 -22.69 -13.52
CA ALA A 48 -1.51 -23.74 -12.70
C ALA A 48 -2.94 -23.36 -12.37
N SER A 49 -3.85 -24.32 -12.44
CA SER A 49 -5.23 -24.10 -12.01
C SER A 49 -5.33 -24.06 -10.49
N ILE A 50 -6.19 -23.18 -9.98
CA ILE A 50 -6.52 -23.16 -8.56
C ILE A 50 -7.35 -24.39 -8.19
N THR A 51 -7.19 -24.84 -6.96
CA THR A 51 -7.84 -26.03 -6.40
C THR A 51 -8.51 -25.66 -5.05
N ASN A 52 -8.81 -26.64 -4.24
CA ASN A 52 -9.25 -26.45 -2.85
C ASN A 52 -8.11 -26.72 -1.85
N GLU A 53 -6.89 -26.72 -2.33
CA GLU A 53 -5.72 -26.83 -1.48
C GLU A 53 -5.25 -25.43 -1.05
N SER A 54 -4.50 -25.34 0.00
CA SER A 54 -4.07 -24.09 0.61
C SER A 54 -2.64 -23.67 0.19
N ASN A 55 -2.22 -24.08 -0.99
CA ASN A 55 -0.86 -23.81 -1.51
C ASN A 55 -0.85 -23.55 -3.03
N ASP A 56 -1.98 -23.15 -3.58
CA ASP A 56 -2.08 -22.84 -4.99
C ASP A 56 -1.24 -21.64 -5.39
N THR A 57 -0.63 -21.72 -6.57
CA THR A 57 0.04 -20.58 -7.18
C THR A 57 -0.97 -19.70 -7.88
N LEU A 58 -1.14 -18.46 -7.40
CA LEU A 58 -2.15 -17.54 -7.87
C LEU A 58 -1.71 -16.77 -9.10
N MET A 59 -0.56 -16.14 -9.04
CA MET A 59 -0.09 -15.25 -10.10
C MET A 59 1.41 -15.02 -10.06
N SER A 60 1.91 -14.49 -11.17
CA SER A 60 3.27 -13.97 -11.27
C SER A 60 3.26 -12.46 -11.44
N ILE A 61 4.22 -11.77 -10.82
CA ILE A 61 4.41 -10.32 -10.92
C ILE A 61 5.80 -10.04 -11.48
N ARG A 62 5.88 -9.12 -12.43
CA ARG A 62 7.14 -8.65 -13.01
C ARG A 62 7.11 -7.16 -13.23
N TRP A 63 8.28 -6.55 -13.29
CA TRP A 63 8.42 -5.18 -13.72
C TRP A 63 8.14 -5.04 -15.22
N THR A 64 7.39 -4.02 -15.61
CA THR A 64 7.34 -3.52 -16.99
C THR A 64 8.26 -2.31 -17.15
N GLU A 65 8.37 -1.52 -16.10
CA GLU A 65 9.31 -0.42 -15.97
C GLU A 65 9.90 -0.48 -14.57
N ALA A 66 11.22 -0.51 -14.47
CA ALA A 66 11.93 -0.59 -13.20
C ALA A 66 13.10 0.38 -13.21
N TYR A 67 13.04 1.35 -12.32
CA TYR A 67 14.02 2.43 -12.20
C TYR A 67 14.78 2.36 -10.88
N GLN A 68 14.24 1.64 -9.91
CA GLN A 68 14.86 1.45 -8.60
C GLN A 68 14.49 0.10 -8.02
N GLU A 69 15.38 -0.42 -7.22
CA GLU A 69 15.18 -1.60 -6.40
C GLU A 69 14.35 -1.25 -5.17
N LEU A 70 13.53 -2.18 -4.70
CA LEU A 70 12.66 -1.95 -3.55
C LEU A 70 13.07 -2.83 -2.38
N ASN A 71 13.34 -2.21 -1.23
CA ASN A 71 13.61 -2.93 0.01
C ASN A 71 12.32 -3.52 0.58
N TRP A 72 12.31 -4.84 0.82
CA TRP A 72 11.15 -5.56 1.34
C TRP A 72 10.64 -5.04 2.67
N ALA A 73 11.50 -4.48 3.52
CA ALA A 73 11.06 -3.87 4.77
C ALA A 73 10.11 -2.68 4.58
N GLU A 74 10.06 -2.11 3.37
CA GLU A 74 9.27 -0.93 3.02
C GLU A 74 8.17 -1.25 1.98
N VAL A 75 8.13 -2.49 1.49
CA VAL A 75 7.11 -2.98 0.55
C VAL A 75 5.95 -3.62 1.33
N SER A 76 4.74 -3.34 0.89
CA SER A 76 3.55 -4.08 1.33
C SER A 76 2.79 -4.57 0.11
N VAL A 77 2.51 -5.86 0.06
CA VAL A 77 1.70 -6.50 -0.98
C VAL A 77 0.43 -7.01 -0.34
N LYS A 78 -0.71 -6.64 -0.92
CA LYS A 78 -2.03 -7.08 -0.48
C LYS A 78 -2.84 -7.57 -1.65
N LEU A 79 -3.58 -8.63 -1.42
CA LEU A 79 -4.61 -9.15 -2.31
C LEU A 79 -5.98 -8.87 -1.71
N MET A 80 -6.97 -8.58 -2.55
CA MET A 80 -8.35 -8.47 -2.12
C MET A 80 -9.21 -9.39 -2.99
N ILE A 81 -9.97 -10.25 -2.34
CA ILE A 81 -10.88 -11.21 -2.96
C ILE A 81 -12.26 -10.99 -2.33
N GLY A 82 -13.20 -10.50 -3.13
CA GLY A 82 -14.46 -10.00 -2.60
C GLY A 82 -14.22 -8.87 -1.58
N ASP A 83 -14.68 -9.04 -0.34
CA ASP A 83 -14.53 -8.06 0.73
C ASP A 83 -13.36 -8.39 1.69
N THR A 84 -12.61 -9.46 1.42
CA THR A 84 -11.52 -9.92 2.29
C THR A 84 -10.18 -9.45 1.75
N VAL A 85 -9.35 -8.92 2.66
CA VAL A 85 -7.99 -8.46 2.35
C VAL A 85 -6.97 -9.41 2.96
N TYR A 86 -6.08 -9.93 2.15
CA TYR A 86 -4.98 -10.81 2.52
C TYR A 86 -3.66 -10.07 2.38
N THR A 87 -2.80 -10.20 3.38
CA THR A 87 -1.42 -9.69 3.31
C THR A 87 -0.54 -10.80 2.74
N CYS A 88 0.41 -10.41 1.87
CA CYS A 88 1.43 -11.32 1.38
C CYS A 88 2.77 -11.01 2.02
N SER A 89 3.54 -12.04 2.38
CA SER A 89 4.88 -11.89 2.96
C SER A 89 5.89 -12.84 2.33
N ILE A 90 7.17 -12.45 2.36
CA ILE A 90 8.29 -13.29 1.90
C ILE A 90 8.74 -14.30 2.95
N SER A 91 8.41 -14.09 4.21
CA SER A 91 8.87 -14.93 5.33
C SER A 91 7.90 -16.02 5.74
N GLY A 92 6.71 -16.07 5.09
CA GLY A 92 5.60 -16.90 5.54
C GLY A 92 4.90 -16.33 6.77
N GLY A 93 3.88 -17.04 7.25
CA GLY A 93 3.08 -16.63 8.40
C GLY A 93 1.84 -15.80 8.05
N ASP A 94 1.76 -15.28 6.84
CA ASP A 94 0.56 -14.67 6.25
C ASP A 94 -0.11 -15.64 5.27
N PRO A 95 -1.41 -15.50 4.98
CA PRO A 95 -2.14 -16.38 4.08
C PRO A 95 -1.65 -16.37 2.63
N CYS A 96 -0.88 -15.37 2.25
CA CYS A 96 -0.28 -15.26 0.92
C CYS A 96 1.25 -15.19 1.06
N LEU A 97 1.94 -16.08 0.33
CA LEU A 97 3.40 -16.16 0.27
C LEU A 97 3.92 -15.48 -0.99
N ILE A 98 4.98 -14.72 -0.85
CA ILE A 98 5.76 -14.15 -1.95
C ILE A 98 7.04 -14.97 -2.10
N SER A 99 7.31 -15.47 -3.30
CA SER A 99 8.58 -16.09 -3.67
C SER A 99 9.24 -15.25 -4.75
N GLN A 100 10.54 -14.96 -4.58
CA GLN A 100 11.40 -14.32 -5.59
C GLN A 100 12.09 -15.40 -6.42
N ASP A 101 12.37 -15.13 -7.68
CA ASP A 101 13.15 -16.04 -8.54
C ASP A 101 14.65 -15.74 -8.54
N GLY A 102 15.06 -14.66 -7.88
CA GLY A 102 16.45 -14.23 -7.70
C GLY A 102 17.14 -14.87 -6.49
N ASP A 103 18.00 -14.12 -5.84
CA ASP A 103 18.79 -14.60 -4.71
C ASP A 103 18.05 -14.57 -3.36
N ASN A 104 16.77 -14.17 -3.37
CA ASN A 104 15.89 -14.16 -2.21
C ASN A 104 16.49 -13.39 -1.02
N ASP A 105 17.01 -12.23 -1.30
CA ASP A 105 17.56 -11.33 -0.29
C ASP A 105 16.49 -10.36 0.28
N SER A 106 16.92 -9.23 0.80
CA SER A 106 16.05 -8.19 1.36
C SER A 106 15.55 -7.17 0.34
N ILE A 107 15.82 -7.36 -0.95
CA ILE A 107 15.57 -6.41 -2.02
C ILE A 107 14.76 -7.09 -3.14
N TRP A 108 13.78 -6.40 -3.68
CA TRP A 108 13.15 -6.76 -4.94
C TRP A 108 13.87 -6.04 -6.07
N GLU A 109 14.72 -6.77 -6.76
CA GLU A 109 15.60 -6.22 -7.77
C GLU A 109 14.91 -6.03 -9.13
N VAL A 110 15.54 -5.17 -9.93
CA VAL A 110 15.15 -5.00 -11.33
C VAL A 110 15.41 -6.29 -12.10
N GLY A 111 14.37 -6.87 -12.68
CA GLY A 111 14.46 -8.10 -13.47
C GLY A 111 13.95 -9.35 -12.74
N GLU A 112 13.79 -9.30 -11.44
CA GLU A 112 13.20 -10.40 -10.68
C GLU A 112 11.71 -10.54 -10.89
N PHE A 113 11.26 -11.79 -10.89
CA PHE A 113 9.86 -12.16 -10.88
C PHE A 113 9.43 -12.51 -9.46
N LEU A 114 8.22 -12.15 -9.14
CA LEU A 114 7.57 -12.64 -7.93
C LEU A 114 6.50 -13.65 -8.32
N THR A 115 6.39 -14.67 -7.48
CA THR A 115 5.26 -15.59 -7.51
C THR A 115 4.46 -15.41 -6.23
N LEU A 116 3.17 -15.18 -6.36
CA LEU A 116 2.24 -15.14 -5.23
C LEU A 116 1.50 -16.46 -5.16
N SER A 117 1.51 -17.09 -4.02
CA SER A 117 0.82 -18.34 -3.75
C SER A 117 0.06 -18.28 -2.43
N GLU A 118 -0.91 -19.15 -2.27
CA GLU A 118 -1.53 -19.41 -0.99
C GLU A 118 -0.52 -20.01 0.00
N ASN A 119 -0.78 -19.82 1.28
CA ASN A 119 0.08 -20.31 2.34
C ASN A 119 -0.75 -20.75 3.55
N ASP A 120 -0.94 -22.05 3.67
CA ASP A 120 -1.71 -22.71 4.74
C ASP A 120 -3.20 -22.32 4.82
N GLU A 121 -3.69 -21.46 3.93
CA GLU A 121 -5.09 -21.03 3.85
C GLU A 121 -5.53 -20.99 2.38
N ASP A 122 -6.64 -21.66 2.05
CA ASP A 122 -7.29 -21.54 0.75
C ASP A 122 -8.04 -20.21 0.70
N ILE A 123 -7.44 -19.20 0.05
CA ILE A 123 -7.97 -17.84 -0.02
C ILE A 123 -8.83 -17.59 -1.25
N THR A 124 -8.73 -18.46 -2.26
CA THR A 124 -9.51 -18.37 -3.50
C THR A 124 -10.76 -19.20 -3.48
N GLY A 125 -10.79 -20.26 -2.68
CA GLY A 125 -11.83 -21.28 -2.70
C GLY A 125 -11.84 -22.04 -4.04
N MET A 126 -12.74 -22.98 -4.18
CA MET A 126 -12.96 -23.72 -5.44
C MET A 126 -13.73 -22.93 -6.49
N VAL A 127 -13.57 -21.61 -6.58
CA VAL A 127 -14.31 -20.78 -7.54
C VAL A 127 -13.43 -20.54 -8.75
N TYR A 128 -13.76 -21.20 -9.85
CA TYR A 128 -13.09 -20.98 -11.12
C TYR A 128 -13.29 -19.54 -11.62
N GLY A 129 -12.21 -18.86 -11.93
CA GLY A 129 -12.25 -17.48 -12.44
C GLY A 129 -12.47 -16.43 -11.33
N VAL A 130 -11.73 -16.53 -10.24
CA VAL A 130 -11.79 -15.55 -9.14
C VAL A 130 -11.06 -14.28 -9.54
N THR A 131 -11.73 -13.14 -9.37
CA THR A 131 -11.06 -11.83 -9.51
C THR A 131 -10.29 -11.50 -8.25
N VAL A 132 -8.98 -11.36 -8.38
CA VAL A 132 -8.07 -10.97 -7.30
C VAL A 132 -7.57 -9.55 -7.58
N GLU A 133 -7.91 -8.61 -6.71
CA GLU A 133 -7.35 -7.26 -6.78
C GLU A 133 -5.99 -7.22 -6.09
N ILE A 134 -5.06 -6.44 -6.65
CA ILE A 134 -3.68 -6.37 -6.21
C ILE A 134 -3.36 -4.94 -5.82
N ARG A 135 -2.76 -4.79 -4.65
CA ARG A 135 -2.23 -3.51 -4.20
C ARG A 135 -0.82 -3.68 -3.67
N ILE A 136 0.12 -3.01 -4.33
CA ILE A 136 1.52 -2.94 -3.88
C ILE A 136 1.80 -1.50 -3.46
N THR A 137 2.39 -1.34 -2.29
CA THR A 137 2.87 -0.03 -1.82
C THR A 137 4.33 -0.11 -1.42
N TYR A 138 5.05 0.97 -1.63
CA TYR A 138 6.42 1.18 -1.19
C TYR A 138 6.50 2.46 -0.37
N ARG A 139 6.99 2.37 0.87
CA ARG A 139 6.99 3.51 1.82
C ARG A 139 5.60 4.15 2.01
N GLY A 140 4.56 3.33 1.88
CA GLY A 140 3.16 3.78 1.97
C GLY A 140 2.57 4.37 0.69
N GLU A 141 3.37 4.60 -0.36
CA GLU A 141 2.92 5.10 -1.66
C GLU A 141 2.58 3.95 -2.61
N LEU A 142 1.55 4.14 -3.42
CA LEU A 142 1.13 3.12 -4.38
C LEU A 142 2.19 2.92 -5.47
N VAL A 143 2.58 1.67 -5.70
CA VAL A 143 3.35 1.27 -6.87
C VAL A 143 2.37 1.05 -8.02
N PRO A 144 2.50 1.78 -9.14
CA PRO A 144 1.61 1.62 -10.29
C PRO A 144 1.72 0.23 -10.92
N GLY A 145 0.61 -0.26 -11.46
CA GLY A 145 0.62 -1.54 -12.16
C GLY A 145 -0.75 -2.17 -12.34
N THR A 146 -0.76 -3.48 -12.54
CA THR A 146 -2.00 -4.25 -12.69
C THR A 146 -2.81 -4.20 -11.41
N SER A 147 -4.06 -3.73 -11.50
CA SER A 147 -4.96 -3.60 -10.35
C SER A 147 -5.71 -4.89 -10.03
N SER A 148 -5.90 -5.78 -11.00
CA SER A 148 -6.59 -7.06 -10.80
C SER A 148 -6.20 -8.10 -11.83
N VAL A 149 -6.28 -9.37 -11.43
CA VAL A 149 -6.09 -10.55 -12.27
C VAL A 149 -7.26 -11.50 -12.03
N ILE A 150 -7.71 -12.20 -13.07
CA ILE A 150 -8.64 -13.32 -12.92
C ILE A 150 -7.78 -14.58 -12.85
N VAL A 151 -7.81 -15.27 -11.73
CA VAL A 151 -7.09 -16.53 -11.51
C VAL A 151 -7.99 -17.72 -11.77
N HIS A 152 -7.44 -18.81 -12.34
CA HIS A 152 -8.21 -19.96 -12.85
C HIS A 152 -7.74 -21.29 -12.30
#